data_8772e1662d041de5ef1511f0478577a9
#
_entry.id   8772e1662d041de5ef1511f0478577a9
#
_cell.length_a   1.000
_cell.length_b   1.000
_cell.length_c   1.000
_cell.angle_alpha   90.00
_cell.angle_beta   90.00
_cell.angle_gamma   90.00
#
_symmetry.space_group_name_H-M   'P 1'
#
loop_
_entity.id
_entity.type
_entity.pdbx_description
1 polymer ?
#
loop_
_entity_poly.entity_id
_entity_poly.type
_entity_poly.pdbx_seq_one_letter_code
_entity_poly.pdbx_strand_id
1 'polypeptide(L)'
;MIWDVFRAYDIRGIYPQDIDEEAYYRIAKAYVYLFKPTTMVVGMDARTSSPSLKASLVRGFLDTGVDVVDIGEITTDMLYYAVGASDYSGGVVVSASHNPKEYNGIKMVREKAAAISSDTGLFEIRDALKANKDAEVTANKKGMCTERDILNDYLAHVLKSIDRNSIQKFTFVGNANFGFVCRPAEKLVEELGLNLMPLNFEPDGSFPKGPPDPMLPGNRTETEALIKERGATFGVAWDADADRAMFFSEKGEYISGAYIIALLADILLTKYGSDNTIIFDPRVIWPTLDLVRRKGGRPIVSKGGHAFMKDRMRRENGLFAGELSGHYYFRENFYADNGVIPFLLVLEHLSTKGKPFSEIMAPYMAGHYMSGELNYRVKHIKAVIAKVKEKFHGEGQEDFTDGYSLETAEQRFNIRGSNTEPLLRLNIEARRPELVEQMKQDIENIIEATN
;
A
#
# COMPACT_ATOMS: atom_id res chain seq x y z
N MET A 1 18.96 -18.09 6.53
CA MET A 1 18.37 -16.96 5.76
C MET A 1 18.63 -17.15 4.29
N ILE A 2 17.59 -17.07 3.46
CA ILE A 2 17.69 -17.08 1.99
C ILE A 2 17.79 -15.63 1.51
N TRP A 3 18.74 -15.32 0.60
CA TRP A 3 19.00 -13.95 0.20
C TRP A 3 17.88 -13.34 -0.67
N ASP A 4 17.08 -14.18 -1.29
CA ASP A 4 15.95 -13.77 -2.14
C ASP A 4 14.78 -13.18 -1.34
N VAL A 5 14.82 -13.23 0.01
CA VAL A 5 13.83 -12.55 0.86
C VAL A 5 13.95 -11.02 0.80
N PHE A 6 15.11 -10.47 0.41
CA PHE A 6 15.29 -9.04 0.16
C PHE A 6 14.68 -8.67 -1.18
N ARG A 7 13.47 -8.15 -1.16
CA ARG A 7 12.74 -7.72 -2.34
C ARG A 7 13.10 -6.27 -2.72
N ALA A 8 12.37 -5.68 -3.66
CA ALA A 8 12.66 -4.33 -4.13
C ALA A 8 12.42 -3.23 -3.06
N TYR A 9 11.55 -3.46 -2.09
CA TYR A 9 11.13 -2.43 -1.12
C TYR A 9 10.81 -2.95 0.29
N ASP A 10 10.98 -4.23 0.54
CA ASP A 10 10.81 -4.86 1.87
C ASP A 10 11.53 -6.21 1.93
N ILE A 11 11.47 -6.85 3.09
CA ILE A 11 11.94 -8.22 3.30
C ILE A 11 10.69 -9.09 3.46
N ARG A 12 10.60 -10.19 2.70
CA ARG A 12 9.51 -11.17 2.81
C ARG A 12 10.01 -12.58 2.56
N GLY A 13 9.61 -13.51 3.44
CA GLY A 13 9.95 -14.93 3.32
C GLY A 13 9.01 -15.82 4.11
N ILE A 14 9.07 -17.11 3.87
CA ILE A 14 8.32 -18.13 4.61
C ILE A 14 9.02 -18.36 5.94
N TYR A 15 8.26 -18.28 7.04
CA TYR A 15 8.75 -18.59 8.37
C TYR A 15 8.49 -20.06 8.71
N PRO A 16 9.45 -20.81 9.31
CA PRO A 16 10.83 -20.39 9.60
C PRO A 16 11.85 -20.75 8.48
N GLN A 17 11.42 -21.15 7.29
CA GLN A 17 12.27 -21.71 6.23
C GLN A 17 13.23 -20.68 5.61
N ASP A 18 12.71 -19.51 5.25
CA ASP A 18 13.46 -18.46 4.54
C ASP A 18 14.03 -17.43 5.52
N ILE A 19 13.25 -17.13 6.57
CA ILE A 19 13.55 -16.17 7.63
C ILE A 19 13.16 -16.75 8.99
N ASP A 20 13.96 -16.46 10.01
CA ASP A 20 13.80 -16.93 11.38
C ASP A 20 14.25 -15.85 12.39
N GLU A 21 14.21 -16.14 13.67
CA GLU A 21 14.62 -15.26 14.76
C GLU A 21 16.08 -14.82 14.64
N GLU A 22 16.98 -15.69 14.20
CA GLU A 22 18.38 -15.34 14.00
C GLU A 22 18.54 -14.37 12.84
N ALA A 23 17.77 -14.53 11.77
CA ALA A 23 17.74 -13.59 10.66
C ALA A 23 17.33 -12.19 11.10
N TYR A 24 16.26 -12.08 11.92
CA TYR A 24 15.78 -10.79 12.42
C TYR A 24 16.78 -10.12 13.35
N TYR A 25 17.42 -10.88 14.24
CA TYR A 25 18.49 -10.40 15.10
C TYR A 25 19.64 -9.79 14.27
N ARG A 26 20.10 -10.51 13.25
CA ARG A 26 21.18 -10.09 12.38
C ARG A 26 20.80 -8.90 11.49
N ILE A 27 19.55 -8.85 11.00
CA ILE A 27 19.05 -7.70 10.21
C ILE A 27 19.07 -6.43 11.04
N ALA A 28 18.66 -6.47 12.32
CA ALA A 28 18.76 -5.33 13.21
C ALA A 28 20.20 -4.84 13.34
N LYS A 29 21.16 -5.73 13.54
CA LYS A 29 22.58 -5.37 13.64
C LYS A 29 23.14 -4.81 12.34
N ALA A 30 22.76 -5.37 11.18
CA ALA A 30 23.16 -4.85 9.87
C ALA A 30 22.57 -3.45 9.61
N TYR A 31 21.33 -3.21 10.04
CA TYR A 31 20.74 -1.88 10.02
C TYR A 31 21.58 -0.88 10.84
N VAL A 32 21.98 -1.27 12.07
CA VAL A 32 22.83 -0.43 12.94
C VAL A 32 24.20 -0.20 12.32
N TYR A 33 24.79 -1.21 11.69
CA TYR A 33 26.07 -1.06 10.99
C TYR A 33 26.03 0.06 9.94
N LEU A 34 24.94 0.11 9.16
CA LEU A 34 24.82 1.06 8.04
C LEU A 34 24.34 2.45 8.48
N PHE A 35 23.29 2.51 9.30
CA PHE A 35 22.59 3.77 9.56
C PHE A 35 22.89 4.39 10.93
N LYS A 36 23.55 3.66 11.83
CA LYS A 36 23.97 4.11 13.17
C LYS A 36 22.86 4.84 13.95
N PRO A 37 21.65 4.25 14.06
CA PRO A 37 20.56 4.86 14.78
C PRO A 37 20.87 4.96 16.27
N THR A 38 20.24 5.91 16.96
CA THR A 38 20.27 6.01 18.43
C THR A 38 19.02 5.43 19.07
N THR A 39 17.87 5.60 18.42
CA THR A 39 16.57 5.13 18.92
C THR A 39 15.72 4.62 17.75
N MET A 40 15.20 3.40 17.88
CA MET A 40 14.34 2.76 16.88
C MET A 40 12.94 2.53 17.42
N VAL A 41 11.93 2.79 16.61
CA VAL A 41 10.54 2.39 16.89
C VAL A 41 10.29 1.00 16.32
N VAL A 42 9.67 0.10 17.09
CA VAL A 42 9.37 -1.26 16.64
C VAL A 42 7.91 -1.62 16.94
N GLY A 43 7.22 -2.15 15.94
CA GLY A 43 5.87 -2.68 16.07
C GLY A 43 5.69 -3.98 15.28
N MET A 44 4.50 -4.58 15.36
CA MET A 44 4.19 -5.83 14.65
C MET A 44 2.73 -5.92 14.21
N ASP A 45 2.48 -6.73 13.19
CA ASP A 45 1.14 -7.13 12.74
C ASP A 45 0.57 -8.33 13.56
N ALA A 46 -0.62 -8.80 13.16
CA ALA A 46 -1.36 -9.85 13.86
C ALA A 46 -0.79 -11.28 13.65
N ARG A 47 0.21 -11.48 12.78
CA ARG A 47 0.72 -12.82 12.44
C ARG A 47 1.24 -13.57 13.66
N THR A 48 0.97 -14.87 13.71
CA THR A 48 1.37 -15.71 14.85
C THR A 48 2.88 -15.80 15.06
N SER A 49 3.68 -15.60 14.00
CA SER A 49 5.14 -15.55 14.08
C SER A 49 5.70 -14.16 14.44
N SER A 50 4.90 -13.08 14.38
CA SER A 50 5.39 -11.72 14.60
C SER A 50 5.93 -11.48 16.01
N PRO A 51 5.37 -12.02 17.11
CA PRO A 51 5.91 -11.78 18.45
C PRO A 51 7.34 -12.28 18.65
N SER A 52 7.67 -13.51 18.22
CA SER A 52 9.02 -14.09 18.37
C SER A 52 10.05 -13.37 17.51
N LEU A 53 9.66 -13.03 16.28
CA LEU A 53 10.49 -12.30 15.34
C LEU A 53 10.76 -10.85 15.80
N LYS A 54 9.71 -10.14 16.30
CA LYS A 54 9.87 -8.82 16.92
C LYS A 54 10.81 -8.87 18.11
N ALA A 55 10.66 -9.83 19.01
CA ALA A 55 11.54 -9.97 20.18
C ALA A 55 13.01 -10.13 19.78
N SER A 56 13.29 -10.91 18.74
CA SER A 56 14.66 -11.10 18.23
C SER A 56 15.22 -9.84 17.55
N LEU A 57 14.39 -9.13 16.76
CA LEU A 57 14.76 -7.85 16.17
C LEU A 57 15.10 -6.81 17.25
N VAL A 58 14.24 -6.66 18.28
CA VAL A 58 14.46 -5.77 19.42
C VAL A 58 15.76 -6.10 20.13
N ARG A 59 16.01 -7.39 20.43
CA ARG A 59 17.27 -7.84 21.04
C ARG A 59 18.47 -7.43 20.18
N GLY A 60 18.39 -7.53 18.85
CA GLY A 60 19.47 -7.11 17.95
C GLY A 60 19.80 -5.62 18.08
N PHE A 61 18.80 -4.75 18.18
CA PHE A 61 19.02 -3.33 18.44
C PHE A 61 19.59 -3.07 19.85
N LEU A 62 19.03 -3.68 20.88
CA LEU A 62 19.49 -3.47 22.28
C LEU A 62 20.91 -3.92 22.48
N ASP A 63 21.31 -5.08 21.93
CA ASP A 63 22.68 -5.63 22.05
C ASP A 63 23.72 -4.75 21.35
N THR A 64 23.29 -3.86 20.44
CA THR A 64 24.14 -2.89 19.76
C THR A 64 24.11 -1.49 20.37
N GLY A 65 23.46 -1.33 21.54
CA GLY A 65 23.40 -0.06 22.28
C GLY A 65 22.33 0.91 21.80
N VAL A 66 21.46 0.49 20.88
CA VAL A 66 20.35 1.29 20.33
C VAL A 66 19.14 1.15 21.24
N ASP A 67 18.54 2.27 21.62
CA ASP A 67 17.30 2.28 22.38
C ASP A 67 16.12 1.90 21.49
N VAL A 68 15.13 1.22 22.06
CA VAL A 68 13.92 0.80 21.36
C VAL A 68 12.68 1.35 22.02
N VAL A 69 11.79 1.93 21.22
CA VAL A 69 10.42 2.26 21.62
C VAL A 69 9.50 1.19 21.00
N ASP A 70 9.04 0.26 21.82
CA ASP A 70 8.08 -0.76 21.41
C ASP A 70 6.67 -0.17 21.42
N ILE A 71 6.05 -0.09 20.23
CA ILE A 71 4.69 0.42 20.07
C ILE A 71 3.65 -0.72 19.91
N GLY A 72 4.07 -1.96 20.17
CA GLY A 72 3.18 -3.11 20.29
C GLY A 72 2.60 -3.60 18.97
N GLU A 73 1.33 -3.95 19.06
CA GLU A 73 0.49 -4.45 17.96
C GLU A 73 -0.14 -3.27 17.22
N ILE A 74 0.26 -3.06 15.97
CA ILE A 74 -0.07 -1.87 15.18
C ILE A 74 -0.40 -2.20 13.73
N THR A 75 -0.96 -1.21 13.04
CA THR A 75 -0.97 -1.15 11.58
C THR A 75 0.33 -0.51 11.06
N THR A 76 0.69 -0.79 9.81
CA THR A 76 1.94 -0.26 9.21
C THR A 76 1.96 1.27 9.18
N ASP A 77 0.85 1.92 8.91
CA ASP A 77 0.73 3.38 8.88
C ASP A 77 0.90 4.03 10.26
N MET A 78 0.58 3.33 11.35
CA MET A 78 0.89 3.77 12.72
C MET A 78 2.40 3.85 12.97
N LEU A 79 3.21 2.92 12.41
CA LEU A 79 4.67 3.03 12.45
C LEU A 79 5.15 4.31 11.76
N TYR A 80 4.63 4.57 10.54
CA TYR A 80 5.02 5.77 9.78
C TYR A 80 4.68 7.06 10.53
N TYR A 81 3.51 7.09 11.18
CA TYR A 81 3.15 8.19 12.06
C TYR A 81 4.12 8.34 13.22
N ALA A 82 4.42 7.27 13.96
CA ALA A 82 5.29 7.32 15.14
C ALA A 82 6.68 7.87 14.81
N VAL A 83 7.25 7.44 13.68
CA VAL A 83 8.57 7.90 13.22
C VAL A 83 8.50 9.28 12.57
N GLY A 84 7.45 9.55 11.80
CA GLY A 84 7.28 10.81 11.08
C GLY A 84 7.06 12.01 12.02
N ALA A 85 6.26 11.82 13.06
CA ALA A 85 5.89 12.85 14.04
C ALA A 85 6.93 13.08 15.15
N SER A 86 8.02 12.30 15.17
CA SER A 86 9.01 12.32 16.26
C SER A 86 10.43 12.45 15.70
N ASP A 87 11.41 12.57 16.62
CA ASP A 87 12.84 12.64 16.26
C ASP A 87 13.55 11.29 16.44
N TYR A 88 12.82 10.18 16.25
CA TYR A 88 13.42 8.86 16.24
C TYR A 88 14.28 8.65 14.99
N SER A 89 15.34 7.85 15.12
CA SER A 89 16.28 7.58 14.01
C SER A 89 15.70 6.72 12.91
N GLY A 90 14.59 6.04 13.20
CA GLY A 90 13.90 5.18 12.26
C GLY A 90 12.90 4.26 12.93
N GLY A 91 12.33 3.36 12.16
CA GLY A 91 11.39 2.38 12.68
C GLY A 91 11.26 1.14 11.81
N VAL A 92 10.74 0.09 12.43
CA VAL A 92 10.54 -1.23 11.82
C VAL A 92 9.19 -1.79 12.23
N VAL A 93 8.42 -2.28 11.27
CA VAL A 93 7.27 -3.13 11.53
C VAL A 93 7.51 -4.54 11.03
N VAL A 94 7.27 -5.52 11.90
CA VAL A 94 7.28 -6.94 11.58
C VAL A 94 5.94 -7.29 10.96
N SER A 95 5.92 -7.45 9.64
CA SER A 95 4.71 -7.70 8.86
C SER A 95 5.04 -8.25 7.47
N ALA A 96 4.17 -9.12 6.95
CA ALA A 96 4.16 -9.49 5.55
C ALA A 96 2.87 -9.02 4.83
N SER A 97 2.18 -7.99 5.39
CA SER A 97 0.99 -7.39 4.78
C SER A 97 -0.05 -8.47 4.39
N HIS A 98 -0.47 -8.49 3.16
CA HIS A 98 -1.49 -9.38 2.59
C HIS A 98 -1.01 -10.79 2.21
N ASN A 99 0.26 -11.14 2.45
CA ASN A 99 0.77 -12.48 2.14
C ASN A 99 0.06 -13.58 2.97
N PRO A 100 0.07 -14.85 2.50
CA PRO A 100 -0.42 -15.98 3.27
C PRO A 100 0.20 -16.08 4.67
N LYS A 101 -0.45 -16.83 5.58
CA LYS A 101 -0.08 -16.92 7.00
C LYS A 101 1.34 -17.44 7.26
N GLU A 102 1.87 -18.23 6.34
CA GLU A 102 3.21 -18.82 6.43
C GLU A 102 4.32 -17.78 6.22
N TYR A 103 3.99 -16.63 5.63
CA TYR A 103 4.94 -15.55 5.39
C TYR A 103 5.07 -14.64 6.61
N ASN A 104 6.29 -14.09 6.76
CA ASN A 104 6.51 -12.88 7.55
C ASN A 104 7.51 -11.98 6.83
N GLY A 105 7.76 -10.78 7.36
CA GLY A 105 8.60 -9.82 6.71
C GLY A 105 8.92 -8.60 7.57
N ILE A 106 9.60 -7.66 6.96
CA ILE A 106 10.04 -6.42 7.62
C ILE A 106 9.86 -5.25 6.65
N LYS A 107 9.11 -4.23 7.08
CA LYS A 107 9.13 -2.90 6.47
C LYS A 107 9.94 -1.95 7.35
N MET A 108 10.84 -1.18 6.74
CA MET A 108 11.77 -0.30 7.46
C MET A 108 11.69 1.12 6.96
N VAL A 109 11.83 2.06 7.88
CA VAL A 109 11.97 3.48 7.57
C VAL A 109 13.10 4.10 8.39
N ARG A 110 13.73 5.12 7.83
CA ARG A 110 14.65 6.02 8.53
C ARG A 110 13.87 7.18 9.17
N GLU A 111 14.59 8.15 9.70
CA GLU A 111 14.04 9.38 10.26
C GLU A 111 12.97 10.00 9.34
N LYS A 112 11.97 10.64 9.95
CA LYS A 112 10.83 11.28 9.26
C LYS A 112 10.07 10.33 8.32
N ALA A 113 10.03 9.03 8.66
CA ALA A 113 9.39 7.96 7.90
C ALA A 113 9.91 7.80 6.45
N ALA A 114 11.19 8.14 6.19
CA ALA A 114 11.81 7.94 4.90
C ALA A 114 11.97 6.43 4.62
N ALA A 115 11.33 5.92 3.56
CA ALA A 115 11.32 4.51 3.25
C ALA A 115 12.69 3.97 2.84
N ILE A 116 12.96 2.71 3.19
CA ILE A 116 14.15 1.97 2.75
C ILE A 116 13.72 1.01 1.63
N SER A 117 14.37 1.14 0.46
CA SER A 117 14.16 0.29 -0.71
C SER A 117 15.49 -0.29 -1.19
N SER A 118 15.44 -1.08 -2.28
CA SER A 118 16.64 -1.55 -2.99
C SER A 118 17.63 -0.43 -3.33
N ASP A 119 17.10 0.78 -3.55
CA ASP A 119 17.86 1.92 -4.02
C ASP A 119 18.31 2.84 -2.86
N THR A 120 17.85 2.58 -1.63
CA THR A 120 18.06 3.47 -0.47
C THR A 120 18.55 2.76 0.78
N GLY A 121 19.12 1.54 0.62
CA GLY A 121 19.78 0.84 1.73
C GLY A 121 19.37 -0.60 1.97
N LEU A 122 18.29 -1.12 1.36
CA LEU A 122 17.82 -2.48 1.62
C LEU A 122 18.80 -3.54 1.10
N PHE A 123 19.37 -3.31 -0.08
CA PHE A 123 20.37 -4.23 -0.63
C PHE A 123 21.72 -4.07 0.04
N GLU A 124 22.03 -2.90 0.55
CA GLU A 124 23.21 -2.66 1.38
C GLU A 124 23.12 -3.41 2.72
N ILE A 125 21.92 -3.50 3.34
CA ILE A 125 21.67 -4.35 4.53
C ILE A 125 21.96 -5.83 4.17
N ARG A 126 21.42 -6.31 3.07
CA ARG A 126 21.67 -7.67 2.58
C ARG A 126 23.15 -7.94 2.37
N ASP A 127 23.85 -7.01 1.71
CA ASP A 127 25.26 -7.19 1.35
C ASP A 127 26.18 -7.07 2.59
N ALA A 128 25.81 -6.25 3.58
CA ALA A 128 26.44 -6.21 4.88
C ALA A 128 26.31 -7.57 5.63
N LEU A 129 25.13 -8.18 5.57
CA LEU A 129 24.88 -9.51 6.14
C LEU A 129 25.71 -10.60 5.44
N LYS A 130 25.79 -10.59 4.10
CA LYS A 130 26.62 -11.50 3.32
C LYS A 130 28.11 -11.40 3.69
N ALA A 131 28.56 -10.18 3.98
CA ALA A 131 29.92 -9.88 4.39
C ALA A 131 30.15 -10.05 5.92
N ASN A 132 29.16 -10.52 6.68
CA ASN A 132 29.16 -10.65 8.15
C ASN A 132 29.52 -9.35 8.90
N LYS A 133 29.18 -8.20 8.33
CA LYS A 133 29.41 -6.89 8.97
C LYS A 133 28.53 -6.64 10.19
N ASP A 134 27.39 -7.32 10.29
CA ASP A 134 26.55 -7.36 11.47
C ASP A 134 27.29 -7.87 12.71
N ALA A 135 28.24 -8.79 12.55
CA ALA A 135 29.05 -9.30 13.65
C ALA A 135 30.04 -8.27 14.24
N GLU A 136 30.44 -7.26 13.44
CA GLU A 136 31.36 -6.21 13.87
C GLU A 136 30.68 -5.18 14.81
N VAL A 137 29.33 -5.15 14.84
CA VAL A 137 28.56 -4.19 15.66
C VAL A 137 28.41 -4.74 17.07
N THR A 138 29.03 -4.08 18.03
CA THR A 138 28.97 -4.40 19.45
C THR A 138 28.87 -3.10 20.26
N ALA A 139 28.29 -3.16 21.45
CA ALA A 139 28.24 -2.04 22.37
C ALA A 139 28.70 -2.47 23.77
N ASN A 140 29.35 -1.59 24.49
CA ASN A 140 29.76 -1.79 25.89
C ASN A 140 28.55 -1.77 26.84
N LYS A 141 27.47 -1.11 26.44
CA LYS A 141 26.21 -1.00 27.20
C LYS A 141 25.05 -1.27 26.25
N LYS A 142 24.13 -2.14 26.67
CA LYS A 142 22.90 -2.39 25.94
C LYS A 142 22.00 -1.15 25.93
N GLY A 143 21.24 -1.00 24.87
CA GLY A 143 20.14 -0.05 24.78
C GLY A 143 19.01 -0.39 25.75
N MET A 144 18.08 0.53 25.92
CA MET A 144 16.88 0.34 26.75
C MET A 144 15.66 0.13 25.85
N CYS A 145 14.72 -0.71 26.29
CA CYS A 145 13.41 -0.85 25.65
C CYS A 145 12.36 -0.16 26.53
N THR A 146 11.54 0.69 25.91
CA THR A 146 10.39 1.34 26.52
C THR A 146 9.14 1.04 25.70
N GLU A 147 8.01 0.83 26.36
CA GLU A 147 6.71 0.67 25.69
C GLU A 147 5.99 2.02 25.56
N ARG A 148 5.31 2.23 24.43
CA ARG A 148 4.50 3.42 24.20
C ARG A 148 3.23 3.08 23.42
N ASP A 149 2.07 3.37 24.00
CA ASP A 149 0.81 3.41 23.25
C ASP A 149 0.73 4.71 22.43
N ILE A 150 0.53 4.60 21.14
CA ILE A 150 0.44 5.73 20.19
C ILE A 150 -0.96 5.89 19.58
N LEU A 151 -1.93 5.06 19.97
CA LEU A 151 -3.23 5.01 19.30
C LEU A 151 -3.94 6.36 19.31
N ASN A 152 -4.04 7.00 20.47
CA ASN A 152 -4.73 8.30 20.60
C ASN A 152 -4.01 9.42 19.85
N ASP A 153 -2.67 9.43 19.87
CA ASP A 153 -1.85 10.40 19.13
C ASP A 153 -2.05 10.22 17.61
N TYR A 154 -2.06 8.96 17.15
CA TYR A 154 -2.32 8.60 15.76
C TYR A 154 -3.73 9.01 15.31
N LEU A 155 -4.76 8.74 16.12
CA LEU A 155 -6.14 9.14 15.81
C LEU A 155 -6.26 10.67 15.70
N ALA A 156 -5.66 11.40 16.63
CA ALA A 156 -5.62 12.87 16.59
C ALA A 156 -4.92 13.37 15.31
N HIS A 157 -3.93 12.63 14.78
CA HIS A 157 -3.26 12.95 13.53
C HIS A 157 -4.16 12.71 12.31
N VAL A 158 -4.72 11.52 12.16
CA VAL A 158 -5.53 11.19 10.96
C VAL A 158 -6.80 12.01 10.87
N LEU A 159 -7.40 12.36 12.02
CA LEU A 159 -8.60 13.20 12.08
C LEU A 159 -8.37 14.66 11.62
N LYS A 160 -7.12 15.13 11.53
CA LYS A 160 -6.80 16.43 10.90
C LYS A 160 -7.08 16.45 9.40
N SER A 161 -7.21 15.28 8.77
CA SER A 161 -7.49 15.17 7.34
C SER A 161 -8.90 15.62 6.96
N ILE A 162 -9.84 15.67 7.91
CA ILE A 162 -11.27 15.98 7.70
C ILE A 162 -11.78 17.11 8.59
N ASP A 163 -12.91 17.70 8.21
CA ASP A 163 -13.75 18.49 9.12
C ASP A 163 -14.74 17.56 9.82
N ARG A 164 -14.51 17.28 11.09
CA ARG A 164 -15.35 16.37 11.90
C ARG A 164 -16.80 16.84 11.98
N ASN A 165 -17.07 18.16 11.94
CA ASN A 165 -18.41 18.71 12.01
C ASN A 165 -19.25 18.46 10.78
N SER A 166 -18.62 18.14 9.65
CA SER A 166 -19.29 17.81 8.40
C SER A 166 -19.77 16.36 8.32
N ILE A 167 -19.30 15.49 9.22
CA ILE A 167 -19.56 14.05 9.17
C ILE A 167 -21.02 13.76 9.54
N GLN A 168 -21.72 13.05 8.65
CA GLN A 168 -23.05 12.52 8.90
C GLN A 168 -22.97 11.10 9.48
N LYS A 169 -24.04 10.69 10.18
CA LYS A 169 -24.15 9.32 10.68
C LYS A 169 -24.42 8.37 9.52
N PHE A 170 -23.43 7.57 9.19
CA PHE A 170 -23.55 6.49 8.21
C PHE A 170 -23.51 5.12 8.86
N THR A 171 -24.20 4.18 8.21
CA THR A 171 -24.00 2.75 8.46
C THR A 171 -23.10 2.21 7.34
N PHE A 172 -21.97 1.63 7.69
CA PHE A 172 -21.02 1.10 6.72
C PHE A 172 -20.49 -0.28 7.14
N VAL A 173 -20.09 -1.08 6.16
CA VAL A 173 -19.39 -2.33 6.39
C VAL A 173 -17.89 -2.06 6.43
N GLY A 174 -17.24 -2.42 7.54
CA GLY A 174 -15.79 -2.43 7.67
C GLY A 174 -15.27 -3.86 7.70
N ASN A 175 -14.29 -4.21 6.85
CA ASN A 175 -13.63 -5.50 6.88
C ASN A 175 -12.16 -5.31 7.22
N ALA A 176 -11.76 -5.74 8.43
CA ALA A 176 -10.39 -5.63 8.93
C ALA A 176 -9.48 -6.76 8.45
N ASN A 177 -10.02 -7.78 7.75
CA ASN A 177 -9.27 -8.96 7.32
C ASN A 177 -8.37 -9.55 8.42
N PHE A 178 -8.91 -9.60 9.65
CA PHE A 178 -8.23 -10.10 10.85
C PHE A 178 -6.99 -9.31 11.30
N GLY A 179 -6.81 -8.09 10.79
CA GLY A 179 -5.70 -7.20 11.15
C GLY A 179 -6.04 -6.22 12.27
N PHE A 180 -5.03 -5.48 12.73
CA PHE A 180 -5.16 -4.53 13.84
C PHE A 180 -5.84 -3.21 13.50
N VAL A 181 -6.27 -2.98 12.27
CA VAL A 181 -7.07 -1.80 11.90
C VAL A 181 -8.40 -1.72 12.65
N CYS A 182 -8.88 -2.84 13.20
CA CYS A 182 -10.06 -2.86 14.07
C CYS A 182 -9.95 -1.84 15.21
N ARG A 183 -8.78 -1.72 15.86
CA ARG A 183 -8.57 -0.81 16.99
C ARG A 183 -8.74 0.68 16.63
N PRO A 184 -8.01 1.25 15.65
CA PRO A 184 -8.26 2.62 15.23
C PRO A 184 -9.66 2.82 14.62
N ALA A 185 -10.18 1.83 13.87
CA ALA A 185 -11.51 1.94 13.26
C ALA A 185 -12.63 2.03 14.30
N GLU A 186 -12.64 1.19 15.34
CA GLU A 186 -13.62 1.22 16.42
C GLU A 186 -13.60 2.55 17.18
N LYS A 187 -12.42 3.07 17.47
CA LYS A 187 -12.26 4.38 18.12
C LYS A 187 -12.80 5.52 17.25
N LEU A 188 -12.51 5.50 15.95
CA LEU A 188 -13.05 6.50 15.01
C LEU A 188 -14.56 6.41 14.89
N VAL A 189 -15.12 5.21 14.89
CA VAL A 189 -16.57 4.97 14.89
C VAL A 189 -17.23 5.59 16.11
N GLU A 190 -16.66 5.37 17.30
CA GLU A 190 -17.13 5.97 18.56
C GLU A 190 -17.04 7.51 18.51
N GLU A 191 -15.89 8.07 18.11
CA GLU A 191 -15.62 9.52 18.11
C GLU A 191 -16.46 10.27 17.07
N LEU A 192 -16.73 9.66 15.90
CA LEU A 192 -17.50 10.27 14.82
C LEU A 192 -19.00 9.89 14.86
N GLY A 193 -19.42 9.04 15.80
CA GLY A 193 -20.82 8.62 15.95
C GLY A 193 -21.36 7.81 14.78
N LEU A 194 -20.51 6.98 14.15
CA LEU A 194 -20.85 6.13 13.01
C LEU A 194 -21.45 4.80 13.44
N ASN A 195 -22.10 4.10 12.52
CA ASN A 195 -22.60 2.74 12.73
C ASN A 195 -21.75 1.76 11.90
N LEU A 196 -20.83 1.06 12.56
CA LEU A 196 -20.00 0.03 11.93
C LEU A 196 -20.72 -1.33 11.92
N MET A 197 -20.73 -1.98 10.78
CA MET A 197 -21.00 -3.41 10.62
C MET A 197 -19.64 -4.12 10.47
N PRO A 198 -19.09 -4.69 11.55
CA PRO A 198 -17.76 -5.26 11.53
C PRO A 198 -17.74 -6.62 10.82
N LEU A 199 -16.71 -6.84 10.00
CA LEU A 199 -16.42 -8.11 9.34
C LEU A 199 -14.94 -8.45 9.56
N ASN A 200 -14.65 -9.64 10.10
CA ASN A 200 -13.27 -10.11 10.40
C ASN A 200 -12.50 -9.11 11.28
N PHE A 201 -13.16 -8.55 12.31
CA PHE A 201 -12.61 -7.50 13.18
C PHE A 201 -11.85 -8.05 14.39
N GLU A 202 -11.94 -9.35 14.69
CA GLU A 202 -11.09 -9.97 15.70
C GLU A 202 -9.72 -10.30 15.08
N PRO A 203 -8.62 -9.72 15.59
CA PRO A 203 -7.29 -9.99 15.06
C PRO A 203 -6.93 -11.47 15.18
N ASP A 204 -6.60 -12.10 14.06
CA ASP A 204 -6.23 -13.52 14.00
C ASP A 204 -5.15 -13.76 12.95
N GLY A 205 -3.91 -13.90 13.40
CA GLY A 205 -2.75 -14.16 12.54
C GLY A 205 -2.72 -15.51 11.85
N SER A 206 -3.70 -16.39 12.13
CA SER A 206 -3.89 -17.64 11.37
C SER A 206 -4.58 -17.41 10.03
N PHE A 207 -5.22 -16.23 9.83
CA PHE A 207 -5.98 -15.85 8.64
C PHE A 207 -6.90 -16.97 8.16
N PRO A 208 -7.94 -17.34 8.92
CA PRO A 208 -8.72 -18.57 8.71
C PRO A 208 -9.48 -18.58 7.36
N LYS A 209 -9.64 -17.44 6.70
CA LYS A 209 -10.29 -17.29 5.39
C LYS A 209 -9.32 -17.18 4.21
N GLY A 210 -8.02 -17.46 4.43
CA GLY A 210 -6.97 -17.37 3.41
C GLY A 210 -6.19 -16.05 3.48
N PRO A 211 -5.38 -15.72 2.46
CA PRO A 211 -4.56 -14.51 2.46
C PRO A 211 -5.42 -13.27 2.70
N PRO A 212 -5.01 -12.36 3.62
CA PRO A 212 -5.80 -11.17 3.99
C PRO A 212 -5.64 -10.04 2.94
N ASP A 213 -5.93 -10.35 1.69
CA ASP A 213 -5.81 -9.45 0.55
C ASP A 213 -7.19 -9.10 -0.03
N PRO A 214 -7.71 -7.88 0.22
CA PRO A 214 -9.00 -7.46 -0.32
C PRO A 214 -9.00 -7.22 -1.84
N MET A 215 -7.85 -7.28 -2.51
CA MET A 215 -7.78 -7.26 -3.97
C MET A 215 -8.25 -8.58 -4.60
N LEU A 216 -8.14 -9.69 -3.89
CA LEU A 216 -8.59 -10.98 -4.39
C LEU A 216 -10.12 -11.01 -4.48
N PRO A 217 -10.72 -11.33 -5.64
CA PRO A 217 -12.18 -11.33 -5.81
C PRO A 217 -12.91 -12.19 -4.77
N GLY A 218 -12.36 -13.37 -4.42
CA GLY A 218 -12.93 -14.26 -3.40
C GLY A 218 -13.05 -13.62 -2.01
N ASN A 219 -12.14 -12.73 -1.65
CA ASN A 219 -12.12 -12.05 -0.34
C ASN A 219 -13.10 -10.86 -0.26
N ARG A 220 -13.68 -10.44 -1.39
CA ARG A 220 -14.66 -9.35 -1.45
C ARG A 220 -16.10 -9.82 -1.20
N THR A 221 -16.39 -11.07 -1.52
CA THR A 221 -17.75 -11.64 -1.57
C THR A 221 -18.54 -11.40 -0.28
N GLU A 222 -17.94 -11.59 0.89
CA GLU A 222 -18.62 -11.37 2.17
C GLU A 222 -18.92 -9.89 2.42
N THR A 223 -17.98 -9.00 2.07
CA THR A 223 -18.15 -7.54 2.19
C THR A 223 -19.28 -7.08 1.27
N GLU A 224 -19.28 -7.52 0.01
CA GLU A 224 -20.29 -7.20 -1.00
C GLU A 224 -21.69 -7.70 -0.59
N ALA A 225 -21.77 -8.93 -0.06
CA ALA A 225 -23.01 -9.53 0.40
C ALA A 225 -23.58 -8.79 1.61
N LEU A 226 -22.75 -8.49 2.61
CA LEU A 226 -23.18 -7.83 3.83
C LEU A 226 -23.69 -6.40 3.56
N ILE A 227 -23.05 -5.65 2.65
CA ILE A 227 -23.53 -4.33 2.22
C ILE A 227 -24.95 -4.43 1.66
N LYS A 228 -25.19 -5.37 0.73
CA LYS A 228 -26.50 -5.57 0.10
C LYS A 228 -27.56 -6.02 1.10
N GLU A 229 -27.23 -7.01 1.94
CA GLU A 229 -28.14 -7.58 2.94
C GLU A 229 -28.61 -6.55 3.96
N ARG A 230 -27.70 -5.69 4.41
CA ARG A 230 -27.94 -4.73 5.49
C ARG A 230 -28.27 -3.32 5.01
N GLY A 231 -28.20 -3.04 3.73
CA GLY A 231 -28.42 -1.71 3.17
C GLY A 231 -27.41 -0.69 3.68
N ALA A 232 -26.13 -1.07 3.79
CA ALA A 232 -25.08 -0.15 4.21
C ALA A 232 -24.86 0.94 3.17
N THR A 233 -24.49 2.14 3.61
CA THR A 233 -24.24 3.29 2.73
C THR A 233 -23.01 3.09 1.83
N PHE A 234 -22.01 2.36 2.32
CA PHE A 234 -20.80 1.98 1.59
C PHE A 234 -20.07 0.87 2.36
N GLY A 235 -18.99 0.36 1.79
CA GLY A 235 -18.07 -0.55 2.46
C GLY A 235 -16.62 -0.16 2.29
N VAL A 236 -15.79 -0.56 3.24
CA VAL A 236 -14.33 -0.48 3.17
C VAL A 236 -13.72 -1.78 3.67
N ALA A 237 -12.68 -2.25 2.97
CA ALA A 237 -11.87 -3.39 3.39
C ALA A 237 -10.40 -3.00 3.41
N TRP A 238 -9.70 -3.32 4.50
CA TRP A 238 -8.26 -3.13 4.65
C TRP A 238 -7.53 -4.46 4.52
N ASP A 239 -6.26 -4.44 4.11
CA ASP A 239 -5.40 -5.60 4.25
C ASP A 239 -4.89 -5.75 5.70
N ALA A 240 -4.17 -6.84 6.01
CA ALA A 240 -3.87 -7.16 7.41
C ALA A 240 -3.07 -6.10 8.16
N ASP A 241 -2.20 -5.37 7.50
CA ASP A 241 -1.41 -4.30 8.11
C ASP A 241 -1.90 -2.89 7.75
N ALA A 242 -3.07 -2.81 7.08
CA ALA A 242 -3.88 -1.64 6.84
C ALA A 242 -3.17 -0.44 6.18
N ASP A 243 -2.15 -0.70 5.37
CA ASP A 243 -1.58 0.33 4.51
C ASP A 243 -2.36 0.49 3.19
N ARG A 244 -3.39 -0.36 2.97
CA ARG A 244 -4.32 -0.32 1.84
C ARG A 244 -5.76 -0.19 2.30
N ALA A 245 -6.59 0.48 1.47
CA ALA A 245 -8.04 0.52 1.64
C ALA A 245 -8.75 0.30 0.30
N MET A 246 -9.72 -0.60 0.29
CA MET A 246 -10.58 -0.91 -0.85
C MET A 246 -12.01 -0.49 -0.55
N PHE A 247 -12.69 0.10 -1.52
CA PHE A 247 -14.01 0.68 -1.33
C PHE A 247 -15.08 -0.03 -2.13
N PHE A 248 -16.30 -0.03 -1.58
CA PHE A 248 -17.49 -0.64 -2.16
C PHE A 248 -18.64 0.35 -2.11
N SER A 249 -19.44 0.40 -3.19
CA SER A 249 -20.64 1.22 -3.23
C SER A 249 -21.75 0.67 -2.33
N GLU A 250 -22.82 1.44 -2.16
CA GLU A 250 -24.06 1.01 -1.47
C GLU A 250 -24.73 -0.18 -2.17
N LYS A 251 -24.37 -0.46 -3.42
CA LYS A 251 -24.83 -1.64 -4.16
C LYS A 251 -23.98 -2.88 -3.90
N GLY A 252 -22.96 -2.79 -3.03
CA GLY A 252 -21.98 -3.83 -2.80
C GLY A 252 -21.10 -4.08 -4.04
N GLU A 253 -20.84 -3.08 -4.85
CA GLU A 253 -19.95 -3.14 -6.01
C GLU A 253 -18.56 -2.64 -5.62
N TYR A 254 -17.54 -3.45 -5.89
CA TYR A 254 -16.15 -3.02 -5.70
C TYR A 254 -15.82 -1.84 -6.62
N ILE A 255 -15.25 -0.79 -6.05
CA ILE A 255 -14.78 0.37 -6.79
C ILE A 255 -13.27 0.25 -7.00
N SER A 256 -12.85 0.19 -8.26
CA SER A 256 -11.42 0.08 -8.59
C SER A 256 -10.60 1.22 -7.98
N GLY A 257 -9.40 0.87 -7.47
CA GLY A 257 -8.44 1.85 -6.95
C GLY A 257 -8.14 2.98 -7.94
N ALA A 258 -8.20 2.73 -9.25
CA ALA A 258 -8.02 3.77 -10.26
C ALA A 258 -9.02 4.93 -10.15
N TYR A 259 -10.29 4.61 -9.88
CA TYR A 259 -11.32 5.65 -9.71
C TYR A 259 -11.25 6.30 -8.33
N ILE A 260 -10.87 5.54 -7.30
CA ILE A 260 -10.66 6.09 -5.94
C ILE A 260 -9.49 7.08 -5.93
N ILE A 261 -8.40 6.79 -6.66
CA ILE A 261 -7.28 7.73 -6.82
C ILE A 261 -7.77 9.05 -7.43
N ALA A 262 -8.59 8.97 -8.48
CA ALA A 262 -9.17 10.16 -9.11
C ALA A 262 -10.07 10.95 -8.13
N LEU A 263 -10.95 10.26 -7.38
CA LEU A 263 -11.79 10.87 -6.35
C LEU A 263 -10.96 11.58 -5.28
N LEU A 264 -9.96 10.89 -4.70
CA LEU A 264 -9.10 11.46 -3.65
C LEU A 264 -8.26 12.63 -4.18
N ALA A 265 -7.77 12.56 -5.42
CA ALA A 265 -7.10 13.67 -6.08
C ALA A 265 -8.03 14.88 -6.24
N ASP A 266 -9.31 14.66 -6.61
CA ASP A 266 -10.32 15.70 -6.71
C ASP A 266 -10.58 16.39 -5.36
N ILE A 267 -10.79 15.61 -4.31
CA ILE A 267 -11.00 16.08 -2.93
C ILE A 267 -9.81 16.93 -2.49
N LEU A 268 -8.60 16.42 -2.64
CA LEU A 268 -7.38 17.05 -2.14
C LEU A 268 -7.00 18.30 -2.95
N LEU A 269 -7.12 18.28 -4.28
CA LEU A 269 -6.93 19.47 -5.10
C LEU A 269 -7.97 20.56 -4.81
N THR A 270 -9.18 20.19 -4.45
CA THR A 270 -10.22 21.14 -4.02
C THR A 270 -9.86 21.74 -2.65
N LYS A 271 -9.36 20.93 -1.72
CA LYS A 271 -9.05 21.33 -0.34
C LYS A 271 -7.77 22.17 -0.24
N TYR A 272 -6.72 21.79 -0.98
CA TYR A 272 -5.38 22.38 -0.85
C TYR A 272 -4.95 23.26 -2.04
N GLY A 273 -5.82 23.44 -3.03
CA GLY A 273 -5.56 24.21 -4.23
C GLY A 273 -5.09 23.37 -5.43
N SER A 274 -5.39 23.87 -6.62
CA SER A 274 -5.12 23.16 -7.87
C SER A 274 -3.63 23.10 -8.24
N ASP A 275 -2.79 24.02 -7.76
CA ASP A 275 -1.35 24.05 -8.05
C ASP A 275 -0.57 23.05 -7.20
N ASN A 276 -0.97 21.78 -7.27
CA ASN A 276 -0.33 20.70 -6.53
C ASN A 276 -0.01 19.51 -7.42
N THR A 277 0.99 18.73 -7.01
CA THR A 277 1.42 17.51 -7.70
C THR A 277 0.64 16.30 -7.21
N ILE A 278 0.10 15.54 -8.14
CA ILE A 278 -0.54 14.25 -7.92
C ILE A 278 0.27 13.17 -8.63
N ILE A 279 0.65 12.12 -7.89
CA ILE A 279 1.50 11.04 -8.39
C ILE A 279 0.67 9.75 -8.44
N PHE A 280 0.85 8.94 -9.47
CA PHE A 280 0.16 7.65 -9.59
C PHE A 280 1.00 6.66 -10.40
N ASP A 281 0.70 5.37 -10.22
CA ASP A 281 1.42 4.30 -10.92
C ASP A 281 0.94 4.17 -12.39
N PRO A 282 1.76 3.56 -13.28
CA PRO A 282 1.46 3.53 -14.71
C PRO A 282 0.44 2.47 -15.12
N ARG A 283 -0.13 1.69 -14.20
CA ARG A 283 -1.05 0.59 -14.52
C ARG A 283 -2.36 1.10 -15.10
N VAL A 284 -2.99 2.07 -14.42
CA VAL A 284 -4.21 2.76 -14.90
C VAL A 284 -4.07 4.24 -14.57
N ILE A 285 -4.05 5.10 -15.58
CA ILE A 285 -3.72 6.51 -15.39
C ILE A 285 -4.82 7.50 -15.79
N TRP A 286 -5.65 7.18 -16.78
CA TRP A 286 -6.53 8.17 -17.41
C TRP A 286 -7.58 8.79 -16.49
N PRO A 287 -8.27 8.06 -15.59
CA PRO A 287 -9.23 8.70 -14.69
C PRO A 287 -8.57 9.82 -13.86
N THR A 288 -7.35 9.57 -13.35
CA THR A 288 -6.61 10.55 -12.55
C THR A 288 -5.96 11.61 -13.42
N LEU A 289 -5.33 11.24 -14.54
CA LEU A 289 -4.64 12.13 -15.45
C LEU A 289 -5.59 13.22 -16.01
N ASP A 290 -6.76 12.79 -16.52
CA ASP A 290 -7.77 13.67 -17.09
C ASP A 290 -8.33 14.64 -16.02
N LEU A 291 -8.58 14.12 -14.82
CA LEU A 291 -9.05 14.94 -13.70
C LEU A 291 -8.01 16.00 -13.30
N VAL A 292 -6.77 15.56 -13.04
CA VAL A 292 -5.71 16.47 -12.57
C VAL A 292 -5.41 17.56 -13.57
N ARG A 293 -5.34 17.22 -14.87
CA ARG A 293 -5.17 18.21 -15.96
C ARG A 293 -6.32 19.19 -16.01
N ARG A 294 -7.57 18.71 -15.95
CA ARG A 294 -8.76 19.56 -15.96
C ARG A 294 -8.81 20.52 -14.77
N LYS A 295 -8.30 20.09 -13.61
CA LYS A 295 -8.21 20.94 -12.40
C LYS A 295 -6.99 21.85 -12.36
N GLY A 296 -6.07 21.76 -13.31
CA GLY A 296 -4.85 22.55 -13.36
C GLY A 296 -3.72 22.07 -12.44
N GLY A 297 -3.83 20.82 -11.94
CA GLY A 297 -2.77 20.18 -11.16
C GLY A 297 -1.65 19.63 -12.03
N ARG A 298 -0.55 19.22 -11.40
CA ARG A 298 0.61 18.61 -12.05
C ARG A 298 0.57 17.07 -11.89
N PRO A 299 0.19 16.30 -12.94
CA PRO A 299 0.20 14.84 -12.87
C PRO A 299 1.60 14.29 -13.11
N ILE A 300 2.00 13.27 -12.33
CA ILE A 300 3.28 12.55 -12.50
C ILE A 300 3.03 11.05 -12.43
N VAL A 301 3.47 10.34 -13.44
CA VAL A 301 3.54 8.87 -13.43
C VAL A 301 4.81 8.42 -12.71
N SER A 302 4.72 7.44 -11.82
CA SER A 302 5.84 6.90 -11.05
C SER A 302 5.84 5.38 -11.07
N LYS A 303 7.02 4.80 -10.94
CA LYS A 303 7.16 3.35 -10.73
C LYS A 303 6.36 2.92 -9.50
N GLY A 304 5.61 1.82 -9.64
CA GLY A 304 4.83 1.24 -8.55
C GLY A 304 5.68 0.61 -7.45
N GLY A 305 5.14 0.62 -6.23
CA GLY A 305 5.76 0.08 -5.03
C GLY A 305 5.96 1.15 -3.94
N HIS A 306 5.49 0.82 -2.74
CA HIS A 306 5.31 1.80 -1.66
C HIS A 306 6.56 2.65 -1.34
N ALA A 307 7.76 2.06 -1.37
CA ALA A 307 8.97 2.82 -1.08
C ALA A 307 9.36 3.78 -2.23
N PHE A 308 9.16 3.37 -3.48
CA PHE A 308 9.42 4.22 -4.65
C PHE A 308 8.43 5.40 -4.72
N MET A 309 7.16 5.15 -4.39
CA MET A 309 6.13 6.19 -4.34
C MET A 309 6.44 7.24 -3.27
N LYS A 310 6.80 6.81 -2.04
CA LYS A 310 7.21 7.70 -0.94
C LYS A 310 8.41 8.56 -1.30
N ASP A 311 9.44 7.97 -1.92
CA ASP A 311 10.62 8.69 -2.37
C ASP A 311 10.26 9.70 -3.47
N ARG A 312 9.44 9.30 -4.46
CA ARG A 312 8.98 10.20 -5.51
C ARG A 312 8.17 11.36 -4.95
N MET A 313 7.25 11.10 -4.01
CA MET A 313 6.48 12.15 -3.36
C MET A 313 7.36 13.17 -2.64
N ARG A 314 8.39 12.72 -1.92
CA ARG A 314 9.33 13.62 -1.23
C ARG A 314 10.10 14.50 -2.21
N ARG A 315 10.63 13.92 -3.28
CA ARG A 315 11.38 14.65 -4.32
C ARG A 315 10.54 15.69 -5.05
N GLU A 316 9.28 15.38 -5.32
CA GLU A 316 8.36 16.25 -6.07
C GLU A 316 7.50 17.16 -5.18
N ASN A 317 7.63 17.05 -3.84
CA ASN A 317 6.71 17.66 -2.88
C ASN A 317 5.24 17.35 -3.22
N GLY A 318 4.97 16.07 -3.58
CA GLY A 318 3.65 15.61 -4.00
C GLY A 318 2.61 15.78 -2.90
N LEU A 319 1.45 16.32 -3.22
CA LEU A 319 0.32 16.44 -2.30
C LEU A 319 -0.26 15.07 -1.96
N PHE A 320 -0.41 14.25 -2.99
CA PHE A 320 -1.05 12.95 -2.92
C PHE A 320 -0.42 12.00 -3.94
N ALA A 321 -0.34 10.72 -3.57
CA ALA A 321 -0.08 9.68 -4.54
C ALA A 321 -1.02 8.49 -4.32
N GLY A 322 -1.27 7.72 -5.39
CA GLY A 322 -2.09 6.53 -5.33
C GLY A 322 -1.59 5.41 -6.23
N GLU A 323 -1.83 4.18 -5.80
CA GLU A 323 -1.58 2.98 -6.59
C GLU A 323 -2.87 2.19 -6.79
N LEU A 324 -2.98 1.53 -7.94
CA LEU A 324 -4.10 0.63 -8.25
C LEU A 324 -4.32 -0.44 -7.17
N SER A 325 -3.26 -0.79 -6.45
CA SER A 325 -3.27 -1.74 -5.33
C SER A 325 -3.94 -1.23 -4.05
N GLY A 326 -4.45 0.01 -4.02
CA GLY A 326 -5.15 0.59 -2.87
C GLY A 326 -4.23 1.23 -1.83
N HIS A 327 -2.97 1.47 -2.15
CA HIS A 327 -2.12 2.33 -1.33
C HIS A 327 -2.37 3.79 -1.70
N TYR A 328 -2.55 4.63 -0.69
CA TYR A 328 -2.77 6.07 -0.83
C TYR A 328 -1.82 6.83 0.09
N TYR A 329 -1.04 7.74 -0.48
CA TYR A 329 0.06 8.44 0.17
C TYR A 329 -0.27 9.92 0.29
N PHE A 330 0.03 10.52 1.43
CA PHE A 330 -0.35 11.90 1.71
C PHE A 330 0.86 12.71 2.19
N ARG A 331 1.06 13.92 1.64
CA ARG A 331 2.11 14.83 2.09
C ARG A 331 2.00 15.11 3.59
N GLU A 332 0.78 15.37 4.05
CA GLU A 332 0.49 15.67 5.46
C GLU A 332 0.66 14.45 6.38
N ASN A 333 0.78 13.24 5.82
CA ASN A 333 1.13 12.01 6.51
C ASN A 333 2.59 11.60 6.24
N PHE A 334 3.51 12.57 6.26
CA PHE A 334 4.95 12.33 6.06
C PHE A 334 5.29 11.66 4.72
N TYR A 335 4.48 11.90 3.68
CA TYR A 335 4.56 11.26 2.36
C TYR A 335 4.38 9.73 2.40
N ALA A 336 3.82 9.21 3.48
CA ALA A 336 3.59 7.78 3.67
C ALA A 336 2.16 7.37 3.29
N ASP A 337 2.02 6.08 2.98
CA ASP A 337 0.75 5.40 2.77
C ASP A 337 -0.03 5.29 4.09
N ASN A 338 -1.35 5.26 3.95
CA ASN A 338 -2.26 5.17 5.07
C ASN A 338 -3.61 4.62 4.58
N GLY A 339 -4.16 3.61 5.25
CA GLY A 339 -5.47 3.05 4.91
C GLY A 339 -6.64 3.72 5.62
N VAL A 340 -6.38 4.51 6.66
CA VAL A 340 -7.43 5.20 7.45
C VAL A 340 -7.76 6.58 6.88
N ILE A 341 -6.77 7.36 6.45
CA ILE A 341 -7.00 8.70 5.87
C ILE A 341 -7.91 8.65 4.64
N PRO A 342 -7.73 7.74 3.65
CA PRO A 342 -8.64 7.67 2.50
C PRO A 342 -10.07 7.31 2.91
N PHE A 343 -10.25 6.44 3.93
CA PHE A 343 -11.57 6.17 4.51
C PHE A 343 -12.23 7.44 5.07
N LEU A 344 -11.50 8.23 5.85
CA LEU A 344 -11.99 9.49 6.42
C LEU A 344 -12.35 10.52 5.34
N LEU A 345 -11.51 10.67 4.30
CA LEU A 345 -11.77 11.59 3.19
C LEU A 345 -13.01 11.18 2.38
N VAL A 346 -13.18 9.89 2.11
CA VAL A 346 -14.39 9.36 1.45
C VAL A 346 -15.62 9.61 2.31
N LEU A 347 -15.54 9.35 3.61
CA LEU A 347 -16.61 9.57 4.57
C LEU A 347 -17.04 11.06 4.61
N GLU A 348 -16.08 11.99 4.70
CA GLU A 348 -16.35 13.44 4.62
C GLU A 348 -17.02 13.82 3.29
N HIS A 349 -16.52 13.28 2.19
CA HIS A 349 -17.05 13.58 0.87
C HIS A 349 -18.48 13.07 0.69
N LEU A 350 -18.78 11.83 1.12
CA LEU A 350 -20.14 11.28 1.15
C LEU A 350 -21.08 12.15 2.00
N SER A 351 -20.61 12.58 3.18
CA SER A 351 -21.36 13.45 4.09
C SER A 351 -21.74 14.77 3.45
N THR A 352 -20.79 15.41 2.78
CA THR A 352 -20.99 16.74 2.16
C THR A 352 -21.81 16.68 0.88
N LYS A 353 -21.72 15.59 0.10
CA LYS A 353 -22.47 15.43 -1.16
C LYS A 353 -23.90 14.97 -0.94
N GLY A 354 -24.18 14.17 0.10
CA GLY A 354 -25.52 13.66 0.40
C GLY A 354 -26.12 12.78 -0.71
N LYS A 355 -25.26 12.09 -1.48
CA LYS A 355 -25.65 11.23 -2.60
C LYS A 355 -25.10 9.81 -2.41
N PRO A 356 -25.74 8.79 -3.02
CA PRO A 356 -25.17 7.44 -3.06
C PRO A 356 -23.75 7.42 -3.61
N PHE A 357 -22.91 6.54 -3.09
CA PHE A 357 -21.50 6.47 -3.50
C PHE A 357 -21.37 6.11 -4.99
N SER A 358 -22.23 5.23 -5.51
CA SER A 358 -22.25 4.89 -6.93
C SER A 358 -22.54 6.10 -7.83
N GLU A 359 -23.41 7.03 -7.40
CA GLU A 359 -23.68 8.27 -8.15
C GLU A 359 -22.50 9.24 -8.10
N ILE A 360 -21.83 9.34 -6.94
CA ILE A 360 -20.63 10.17 -6.79
C ILE A 360 -19.50 9.65 -7.69
N MET A 361 -19.38 8.33 -7.82
CA MET A 361 -18.31 7.70 -8.62
C MET A 361 -18.58 7.76 -10.14
N ALA A 362 -19.82 7.85 -10.57
CA ALA A 362 -20.19 7.82 -11.99
C ALA A 362 -19.40 8.79 -12.89
N PRO A 363 -19.15 10.07 -12.52
CA PRO A 363 -18.35 10.99 -13.33
C PRO A 363 -16.89 10.58 -13.49
N TYR A 364 -16.30 9.87 -12.54
CA TYR A 364 -14.90 9.40 -12.61
C TYR A 364 -14.77 8.13 -13.46
N MET A 365 -15.86 7.39 -13.62
CA MET A 365 -15.92 6.14 -14.39
C MET A 365 -16.30 6.38 -15.85
N ALA A 366 -17.05 7.45 -16.13
CA ALA A 366 -17.58 7.75 -17.45
C ALA A 366 -16.46 7.96 -18.49
N GLY A 367 -16.48 7.16 -19.58
CA GLY A 367 -15.47 7.22 -20.64
C GLY A 367 -14.10 6.66 -20.27
N HIS A 368 -14.01 5.90 -19.16
CA HIS A 368 -12.81 5.22 -18.73
C HIS A 368 -13.12 3.74 -18.49
N TYR A 369 -12.80 2.90 -19.44
CA TYR A 369 -12.99 1.45 -19.36
C TYR A 369 -11.65 0.77 -19.15
N MET A 370 -11.61 -0.28 -18.32
CA MET A 370 -10.37 -0.95 -17.97
C MET A 370 -10.55 -2.46 -17.86
N SER A 371 -9.48 -3.21 -18.17
CA SER A 371 -9.45 -4.67 -18.03
C SER A 371 -9.37 -5.16 -16.58
N GLY A 372 -8.99 -4.29 -15.63
CA GLY A 372 -8.38 -4.73 -14.38
C GLY A 372 -6.96 -5.28 -14.61
N GLU A 373 -6.30 -5.79 -13.57
CA GLU A 373 -4.97 -6.40 -13.68
C GLU A 373 -5.11 -7.86 -14.14
N LEU A 374 -4.65 -8.15 -15.36
CA LEU A 374 -4.61 -9.49 -15.95
C LEU A 374 -3.23 -10.12 -15.67
N ASN A 375 -3.22 -11.37 -15.19
CA ASN A 375 -2.02 -12.07 -14.77
C ASN A 375 -1.80 -13.31 -15.64
N TYR A 376 -0.62 -13.41 -16.27
CA TYR A 376 -0.26 -14.53 -17.14
C TYR A 376 1.00 -15.23 -16.63
N ARG A 377 0.95 -16.56 -16.58
CA ARG A 377 2.14 -17.38 -16.34
C ARG A 377 2.84 -17.62 -17.67
N VAL A 378 4.04 -17.07 -17.82
CA VAL A 378 4.85 -17.20 -19.04
C VAL A 378 6.27 -17.64 -18.70
N LYS A 379 6.91 -18.43 -19.58
CA LYS A 379 8.28 -18.91 -19.37
C LYS A 379 9.32 -17.78 -19.49
N HIS A 380 9.09 -16.85 -20.44
CA HIS A 380 10.07 -15.83 -20.82
C HIS A 380 9.46 -14.43 -20.85
N ILE A 381 9.21 -13.84 -19.65
CA ILE A 381 8.56 -12.52 -19.49
C ILE A 381 9.22 -11.46 -20.39
N LYS A 382 10.56 -11.37 -20.39
CA LYS A 382 11.29 -10.36 -21.19
C LYS A 382 11.07 -10.53 -22.69
N ALA A 383 10.99 -11.78 -23.18
CA ALA A 383 10.75 -12.05 -24.60
C ALA A 383 9.34 -11.65 -25.02
N VAL A 384 8.33 -11.92 -24.18
CA VAL A 384 6.95 -11.49 -24.43
C VAL A 384 6.86 -9.97 -24.51
N ILE A 385 7.42 -9.25 -23.52
CA ILE A 385 7.41 -7.78 -23.51
C ILE A 385 8.11 -7.22 -24.77
N ALA A 386 9.24 -7.82 -25.19
CA ALA A 386 9.94 -7.41 -26.40
C ALA A 386 9.10 -7.60 -27.68
N LYS A 387 8.35 -8.71 -27.78
CA LYS A 387 7.44 -8.97 -28.90
C LYS A 387 6.22 -8.03 -28.92
N VAL A 388 5.64 -7.74 -27.76
CA VAL A 388 4.58 -6.73 -27.64
C VAL A 388 5.11 -5.36 -28.08
N LYS A 389 6.31 -4.97 -27.62
CA LYS A 389 6.94 -3.73 -28.04
C LYS A 389 7.20 -3.70 -29.56
N GLU A 390 7.73 -4.78 -30.16
CA GLU A 390 7.95 -4.87 -31.60
C GLU A 390 6.66 -4.67 -32.41
N LYS A 391 5.56 -5.27 -31.94
CA LYS A 391 4.24 -5.19 -32.60
C LYS A 391 3.66 -3.77 -32.59
N PHE A 392 3.74 -3.09 -31.45
CA PHE A 392 3.06 -1.81 -31.23
C PHE A 392 3.98 -0.58 -31.36
N HIS A 393 5.28 -0.79 -31.67
CA HIS A 393 6.24 0.31 -31.80
C HIS A 393 5.80 1.35 -32.84
N GLY A 394 5.78 2.61 -32.42
CA GLY A 394 5.40 3.73 -33.29
C GLY A 394 3.90 3.95 -33.46
N GLU A 395 3.02 3.16 -32.82
CA GLU A 395 1.57 3.35 -32.89
C GLU A 395 1.06 4.43 -31.93
N GLY A 396 1.87 4.89 -30.96
CA GLY A 396 1.49 5.89 -29.97
C GLY A 396 2.66 6.37 -29.13
N GLN A 397 2.35 7.01 -28.01
CA GLN A 397 3.33 7.45 -27.02
C GLN A 397 3.78 6.27 -26.17
N GLU A 398 5.08 6.01 -26.17
CA GLU A 398 5.70 4.94 -25.37
C GLU A 398 6.21 5.49 -24.02
N ASP A 399 6.04 4.70 -22.94
CA ASP A 399 6.59 4.98 -21.61
C ASP A 399 7.21 3.71 -21.01
N PHE A 400 8.37 3.87 -20.35
CA PHE A 400 9.16 2.78 -19.76
C PHE A 400 9.35 2.95 -18.25
N THR A 401 8.54 3.74 -17.60
CA THR A 401 8.63 4.02 -16.15
C THR A 401 8.50 2.76 -15.32
N ASP A 402 7.60 1.83 -15.69
CA ASP A 402 7.44 0.52 -15.04
C ASP A 402 6.98 -0.51 -16.08
N GLY A 403 7.91 -1.23 -16.67
CA GLY A 403 7.65 -2.12 -17.80
C GLY A 403 7.56 -1.38 -19.12
N TYR A 404 6.57 -1.72 -19.96
CA TYR A 404 6.29 -1.06 -21.22
C TYR A 404 4.83 -0.60 -21.27
N SER A 405 4.62 0.66 -21.52
CA SER A 405 3.30 1.23 -21.78
C SER A 405 3.26 1.84 -23.18
N LEU A 406 2.11 1.72 -23.83
CA LEU A 406 1.77 2.45 -25.03
C LEU A 406 0.46 3.18 -24.84
N GLU A 407 0.39 4.42 -25.27
CA GLU A 407 -0.79 5.30 -25.19
C GLU A 407 -1.11 5.89 -26.55
N THR A 408 -2.35 5.70 -27.00
CA THR A 408 -2.97 6.36 -28.15
C THR A 408 -4.08 7.29 -27.69
N ALA A 409 -4.82 7.92 -28.59
CA ALA A 409 -5.98 8.75 -28.23
C ALA A 409 -7.14 7.93 -27.63
N GLU A 410 -7.30 6.66 -28.03
CA GLU A 410 -8.49 5.84 -27.72
C GLU A 410 -8.21 4.70 -26.75
N GLN A 411 -6.96 4.27 -26.62
CA GLN A 411 -6.59 3.11 -25.81
C GLN A 411 -5.16 3.18 -25.32
N ARG A 412 -4.92 2.52 -24.21
CA ARG A 412 -3.61 2.43 -23.58
C ARG A 412 -3.44 1.07 -22.93
N PHE A 413 -2.20 0.57 -22.86
CA PHE A 413 -1.87 -0.57 -22.02
C PHE A 413 -0.56 -0.34 -21.25
N ASN A 414 -0.41 -1.07 -20.14
CA ASN A 414 0.86 -1.27 -19.43
C ASN A 414 1.10 -2.77 -19.27
N ILE A 415 2.27 -3.25 -19.70
CA ILE A 415 2.71 -4.63 -19.57
C ILE A 415 4.06 -4.70 -18.86
N ARG A 416 4.15 -5.53 -17.80
CA ARG A 416 5.34 -5.63 -16.96
C ARG A 416 5.49 -6.99 -16.30
N GLY A 417 6.70 -7.32 -15.86
CA GLY A 417 6.91 -8.43 -14.94
C GLY A 417 6.45 -8.05 -13.51
N SER A 418 5.93 -9.00 -12.77
CA SER A 418 5.70 -8.81 -11.34
C SER A 418 7.03 -8.70 -10.58
N ASN A 419 7.09 -7.83 -9.56
CA ASN A 419 8.26 -7.67 -8.69
C ASN A 419 8.33 -8.76 -7.59
N THR A 420 7.22 -9.47 -7.36
CA THR A 420 7.09 -10.41 -6.24
C THR A 420 6.83 -11.85 -6.69
N GLU A 421 6.31 -12.05 -7.91
CA GLU A 421 5.89 -13.34 -8.44
C GLU A 421 6.40 -13.54 -9.88
N PRO A 422 6.55 -14.79 -10.37
CA PRO A 422 6.96 -15.07 -11.76
C PRO A 422 5.79 -14.91 -12.72
N LEU A 423 5.16 -13.74 -12.74
CA LEU A 423 3.98 -13.42 -13.55
C LEU A 423 4.24 -12.22 -14.45
N LEU A 424 3.66 -12.29 -15.65
CA LEU A 424 3.47 -11.14 -16.54
C LEU A 424 2.14 -10.49 -16.19
N ARG A 425 2.13 -9.18 -15.98
CA ARG A 425 0.95 -8.38 -15.64
C ARG A 425 0.61 -7.42 -16.76
N LEU A 426 -0.66 -7.39 -17.13
CA LEU A 426 -1.21 -6.51 -18.17
C LEU A 426 -2.37 -5.72 -17.62
N ASN A 427 -2.37 -4.41 -17.87
CA ASN A 427 -3.48 -3.49 -17.60
C ASN A 427 -3.81 -2.75 -18.88
N ILE A 428 -5.10 -2.66 -19.22
CA ILE A 428 -5.59 -1.99 -20.43
C ILE A 428 -6.61 -0.94 -20.02
N GLU A 429 -6.53 0.23 -20.65
CA GLU A 429 -7.50 1.32 -20.56
C GLU A 429 -7.99 1.70 -21.94
N ALA A 430 -9.28 2.02 -22.09
CA ALA A 430 -9.83 2.52 -23.34
C ALA A 430 -10.97 3.49 -23.11
N ARG A 431 -11.28 4.31 -24.15
CA ARG A 431 -12.43 5.22 -24.18
C ARG A 431 -13.75 4.51 -24.47
N ARG A 432 -13.70 3.25 -24.93
CA ARG A 432 -14.85 2.38 -25.25
C ARG A 432 -14.57 0.95 -24.82
N PRO A 433 -15.58 0.23 -24.30
CA PRO A 433 -15.36 -1.12 -23.73
C PRO A 433 -14.88 -2.14 -24.76
N GLU A 434 -15.35 -2.07 -26.02
CA GLU A 434 -14.93 -2.98 -27.08
C GLU A 434 -13.43 -2.90 -27.41
N LEU A 435 -12.80 -1.74 -27.22
CA LEU A 435 -11.37 -1.57 -27.44
C LEU A 435 -10.52 -2.24 -26.36
N VAL A 436 -11.05 -2.37 -25.13
CA VAL A 436 -10.39 -3.15 -24.07
C VAL A 436 -10.27 -4.61 -24.48
N GLU A 437 -11.37 -5.22 -24.95
CA GLU A 437 -11.38 -6.63 -25.35
C GLU A 437 -10.52 -6.87 -26.62
N GLN A 438 -10.55 -5.95 -27.57
CA GLN A 438 -9.71 -6.04 -28.77
C GLN A 438 -8.22 -6.02 -28.42
N MET A 439 -7.78 -5.02 -27.64
CA MET A 439 -6.37 -4.89 -27.21
C MET A 439 -5.92 -6.11 -26.38
N LYS A 440 -6.80 -6.61 -25.52
CA LYS A 440 -6.55 -7.82 -24.73
C LYS A 440 -6.28 -9.01 -25.65
N GLN A 441 -7.15 -9.26 -26.62
CA GLN A 441 -6.99 -10.37 -27.59
C GLN A 441 -5.69 -10.23 -28.39
N ASP A 442 -5.35 -9.02 -28.85
CA ASP A 442 -4.13 -8.76 -29.64
C ASP A 442 -2.87 -9.10 -28.83
N ILE A 443 -2.84 -8.71 -27.53
CA ILE A 443 -1.71 -9.01 -26.65
C ILE A 443 -1.69 -10.49 -26.24
N GLU A 444 -2.84 -11.11 -25.95
CA GLU A 444 -2.94 -12.55 -25.65
C GLU A 444 -2.41 -13.43 -26.78
N ASN A 445 -2.72 -13.11 -28.04
CA ASN A 445 -2.18 -13.81 -29.21
C ASN A 445 -0.62 -13.75 -29.25
N ILE A 446 -0.02 -12.63 -28.85
CA ILE A 446 1.43 -12.51 -28.77
C ILE A 446 1.99 -13.34 -27.62
N ILE A 447 1.32 -13.33 -26.45
CA ILE A 447 1.70 -14.14 -25.29
C ILE A 447 1.71 -15.63 -25.65
N GLU A 448 0.63 -16.11 -26.27
CA GLU A 448 0.49 -17.51 -26.70
C GLU A 448 1.56 -17.92 -27.73
N ALA A 449 1.82 -17.08 -28.73
CA ALA A 449 2.83 -17.33 -29.74
C ALA A 449 4.28 -17.31 -29.25
N THR A 450 4.53 -16.69 -28.07
CA THR A 450 5.88 -16.52 -27.52
C THR A 450 6.18 -17.47 -26.37
N ASN A 451 5.16 -18.09 -25.75
CA ASN A 451 5.27 -18.95 -24.56
C ASN A 451 5.51 -20.42 -24.92
#